data_176b658e86bea5cc1626677f6dac22b8
#
_entry.id   176b658e86bea5cc1626677f6dac22b8
#
_cell.length_a   1.000
_cell.length_b   1.000
_cell.length_c   1.000
_cell.angle_alpha   90.00
_cell.angle_beta   90.00
_cell.angle_gamma   90.00
#
_symmetry.space_group_name_H-M   'P 1'
#
loop_
_entity.id
_entity.type
_entity.pdbx_description
1 polymer ?
#
loop_
_entity_poly.entity_id
_entity_poly.type
_entity_poly.pdbx_seq_one_letter_code
_entity_poly.pdbx_strand_id
1 'polypeptide(L)'
;VELMDRLHEKYKYFTDAVIRLREALDDYKRVPLDSVRDGVIQRFEFCAELAWKTMREYLLDQGFSDINSPKAVIKQAYAFGMIQDQQAWLDLQNDRNLTSHVYDEKTAKVIFERIENQHLARFDEVLAYMKDE
;
A
#
# COMPACT_ATOMS: atom_id res chain seq x y z
N VAL A 1 20.84 -9.35 11.28
CA VAL A 1 19.86 -10.10 12.07
C VAL A 1 18.72 -9.19 12.53
N GLU A 2 19.05 -8.08 13.19
CA GLU A 2 18.03 -7.12 13.64
C GLU A 2 17.26 -6.54 12.48
N LEU A 3 17.93 -6.19 11.38
CA LEU A 3 17.31 -5.63 10.19
C LEU A 3 16.39 -6.65 9.52
N MET A 4 16.81 -7.91 9.48
CA MET A 4 15.99 -8.99 8.92
C MET A 4 14.74 -9.23 9.77
N ASP A 5 14.85 -9.12 11.10
CA ASP A 5 13.71 -9.25 12.00
C ASP A 5 12.69 -8.12 11.77
N ARG A 6 13.18 -6.89 11.56
CA ARG A 6 12.31 -5.76 11.24
C ARG A 6 11.59 -5.96 9.91
N LEU A 7 12.31 -6.50 8.93
CA LEU A 7 11.72 -6.77 7.61
C LEU A 7 10.60 -7.80 7.72
N HIS A 8 10.84 -8.90 8.44
CA HIS A 8 9.83 -9.94 8.64
C HIS A 8 8.59 -9.38 9.35
N GLU A 9 8.79 -8.56 10.36
CA GLU A 9 7.69 -7.95 11.12
C GLU A 9 6.87 -7.02 10.22
N LYS A 10 7.53 -6.15 9.45
CA LYS A 10 6.84 -5.24 8.53
C LYS A 10 6.11 -6.01 7.45
N TYR A 11 6.73 -7.04 6.90
CA TYR A 11 6.10 -7.87 5.88
C TYR A 11 4.83 -8.53 6.41
N LYS A 12 4.87 -9.05 7.63
CA LYS A 12 3.71 -9.68 8.27
C LYS A 12 2.58 -8.68 8.45
N TYR A 13 2.88 -7.49 8.98
CA TYR A 13 1.86 -6.47 9.18
C TYR A 13 1.26 -6.00 7.86
N PHE A 14 2.09 -5.86 6.84
CA PHE A 14 1.63 -5.47 5.52
C PHE A 14 0.72 -6.56 4.92
N THR A 15 1.14 -7.81 5.00
CA THR A 15 0.33 -8.94 4.53
C THR A 15 -1.03 -8.95 5.21
N ASP A 16 -1.06 -8.82 6.53
CA ASP A 16 -2.31 -8.82 7.30
C ASP A 16 -3.21 -7.64 6.91
N ALA A 17 -2.61 -6.48 6.69
CA ALA A 17 -3.37 -5.29 6.30
C ALA A 17 -4.02 -5.47 4.92
N VAL A 18 -3.32 -6.08 3.98
CA VAL A 18 -3.87 -6.33 2.63
C VAL A 18 -5.01 -7.35 2.70
N ILE A 19 -4.88 -8.38 3.53
CA ILE A 19 -5.97 -9.35 3.75
C ILE A 19 -7.21 -8.62 4.27
N ARG A 20 -7.03 -7.73 5.24
CA ARG A 20 -8.15 -6.99 5.83
C ARG A 20 -8.76 -5.99 4.85
N LEU A 21 -7.95 -5.41 3.97
CA LEU A 21 -8.48 -4.55 2.90
C LEU A 21 -9.35 -5.37 1.95
N ARG A 22 -8.90 -6.56 1.58
CA ARG A 22 -9.65 -7.44 0.69
C ARG A 22 -10.98 -7.86 1.33
N GLU A 23 -10.97 -8.15 2.62
CA GLU A 23 -12.21 -8.46 3.36
C GLU A 23 -13.18 -7.29 3.33
N ALA A 24 -12.69 -6.06 3.50
CA ALA A 24 -13.54 -4.88 3.46
C ALA A 24 -14.16 -4.66 2.08
N LEU A 25 -13.39 -4.93 1.02
CA LEU A 25 -13.93 -4.86 -0.35
C LEU A 25 -15.04 -5.90 -0.57
N ASP A 26 -14.86 -7.10 -0.04
CA ASP A 26 -15.88 -8.14 -0.10
C ASP A 26 -17.11 -7.74 0.70
N ASP A 27 -16.93 -7.12 1.86
CA ASP A 27 -18.05 -6.62 2.67
C ASP A 27 -18.84 -5.56 1.91
N TYR A 28 -18.17 -4.66 1.20
CA TYR A 28 -18.83 -3.63 0.43
C TYR A 28 -19.68 -4.23 -0.70
N LYS A 29 -19.20 -5.30 -1.32
CA LYS A 29 -19.98 -5.99 -2.38
C LYS A 29 -21.30 -6.55 -1.84
N ARG A 30 -21.29 -7.03 -0.59
CA ARG A 30 -22.48 -7.58 0.06
C ARG A 30 -23.37 -6.49 0.63
N VAL A 31 -22.78 -5.43 1.20
CA VAL A 31 -23.50 -4.35 1.88
C VAL A 31 -22.91 -3.02 1.41
N PRO A 32 -23.37 -2.48 0.27
CA PRO A 32 -22.77 -1.29 -0.35
C PRO A 32 -23.20 0.02 0.33
N LEU A 33 -22.87 0.16 1.60
CA LEU A 33 -23.15 1.38 2.37
C LEU A 33 -21.92 2.28 2.35
N ASP A 34 -22.15 3.58 2.45
CA ASP A 34 -21.07 4.57 2.48
C ASP A 34 -20.13 4.33 3.66
N SER A 35 -20.65 3.91 4.80
CA SER A 35 -19.82 3.61 5.98
C SER A 35 -18.90 2.41 5.73
N VAL A 36 -19.33 1.44 4.95
CA VAL A 36 -18.49 0.29 4.57
C VAL A 36 -17.42 0.75 3.59
N ARG A 37 -17.80 1.58 2.62
CA ARG A 37 -16.84 2.19 1.69
C ARG A 37 -15.76 2.96 2.44
N ASP A 38 -16.14 3.75 3.43
CA ASP A 38 -15.20 4.54 4.22
C ASP A 38 -14.24 3.64 5.00
N GLY A 39 -14.72 2.47 5.44
CA GLY A 39 -13.88 1.46 6.06
C GLY A 39 -12.85 0.90 5.08
N VAL A 40 -13.21 0.70 3.82
CA VAL A 40 -12.28 0.29 2.77
C VAL A 40 -11.17 1.32 2.61
N ILE A 41 -11.54 2.60 2.53
CA ILE A 41 -10.58 3.69 2.35
C ILE A 41 -9.61 3.75 3.54
N GLN A 42 -10.10 3.60 4.76
CA GLN A 42 -9.25 3.59 5.95
C GLN A 42 -8.25 2.43 5.93
N ARG A 43 -8.70 1.25 5.54
CA ARG A 43 -7.81 0.09 5.43
C ARG A 43 -6.79 0.25 4.30
N PHE A 44 -7.18 0.93 3.23
CA PHE A 44 -6.24 1.31 2.17
C PHE A 44 -5.14 2.20 2.72
N GLU A 45 -5.50 3.18 3.54
CA GLU A 45 -4.53 4.09 4.15
C GLU A 45 -3.48 3.31 4.94
N PHE A 46 -3.92 2.34 5.75
CA PHE A 46 -3.00 1.48 6.50
C PHE A 46 -2.09 0.67 5.58
N CYS A 47 -2.66 0.11 4.50
CA CYS A 47 -1.89 -0.66 3.53
C CYS A 47 -0.82 0.19 2.86
N ALA A 48 -1.18 1.41 2.44
CA ALA A 48 -0.24 2.30 1.77
C ALA A 48 0.93 2.66 2.68
N GLU A 49 0.65 2.96 3.95
CA GLU A 49 1.71 3.25 4.93
C GLU A 49 2.62 2.05 5.15
N LEU A 50 2.04 0.88 5.33
CA LEU A 50 2.83 -0.33 5.54
C LEU A 50 3.60 -0.75 4.29
N ALA A 51 3.04 -0.49 3.10
CA ALA A 51 3.69 -0.85 1.84
C ALA A 51 5.03 -0.15 1.69
N TRP A 52 5.06 1.18 1.80
CA TRP A 52 6.33 1.88 1.59
C TRP A 52 7.31 1.62 2.72
N LYS A 53 6.83 1.45 3.95
CA LYS A 53 7.70 1.12 5.09
C LYS A 53 8.32 -0.28 4.94
N THR A 54 7.55 -1.24 4.44
CA THR A 54 8.04 -2.59 4.18
C THR A 54 9.06 -2.59 3.04
N MET A 55 8.77 -1.88 1.96
CA MET A 55 9.73 -1.72 0.86
C MET A 55 11.02 -1.07 1.33
N ARG A 56 10.90 -0.07 2.21
CA ARG A 56 12.07 0.60 2.80
C ARG A 56 12.95 -0.39 3.55
N GLU A 57 12.35 -1.19 4.43
CA GLU A 57 13.12 -2.18 5.20
C GLU A 57 13.81 -3.19 4.27
N TYR A 58 13.12 -3.61 3.22
CA TYR A 58 13.70 -4.51 2.24
C TYR A 58 14.91 -3.88 1.55
N LEU A 59 14.78 -2.63 1.12
CA LEU A 59 15.87 -1.92 0.44
C LEU A 59 17.04 -1.63 1.39
N LEU A 60 16.77 -1.32 2.65
CA LEU A 60 17.82 -1.17 3.64
C LEU A 60 18.59 -2.48 3.81
N ASP A 61 17.89 -3.61 3.82
CA ASP A 61 18.49 -4.94 3.90
C ASP A 61 19.37 -5.22 2.68
N GLN A 62 19.05 -4.63 1.52
CA GLN A 62 19.85 -4.76 0.31
C GLN A 62 21.05 -3.79 0.26
N GLY A 63 21.20 -2.95 1.28
CA GLY A 63 22.34 -2.06 1.37
C GLY A 63 22.09 -0.61 0.98
N PHE A 64 20.87 -0.25 0.64
CA PHE A 64 20.54 1.14 0.31
C PHE A 64 20.39 1.97 1.59
N SER A 65 20.55 3.29 1.46
CA SER A 65 20.41 4.23 2.55
C SER A 65 19.81 5.54 2.04
N ASP A 66 19.51 6.46 2.96
CA ASP A 66 18.99 7.80 2.64
C ASP A 66 17.63 7.76 1.91
N ILE A 67 16.84 6.74 2.20
CA ILE A 67 15.48 6.57 1.64
C ILE A 67 14.46 6.77 2.77
N ASN A 68 14.26 8.04 3.15
CA ASN A 68 13.50 8.40 4.36
C ASN A 68 12.11 8.98 4.09
N SER A 69 11.60 8.84 2.88
CA SER A 69 10.26 9.30 2.53
C SER A 69 9.60 8.30 1.59
N PRO A 70 8.27 8.27 1.52
CA PRO A 70 7.58 7.38 0.60
C PRO A 70 8.06 7.56 -0.85
N LYS A 71 8.23 8.81 -1.29
CA LYS A 71 8.66 9.10 -2.65
C LYS A 71 10.07 8.59 -2.94
N ALA A 72 10.99 8.78 -1.98
CA ALA A 72 12.36 8.28 -2.13
C ALA A 72 12.39 6.75 -2.21
N VAL A 73 11.57 6.09 -1.38
CA VAL A 73 11.47 4.63 -1.39
C VAL A 73 10.90 4.13 -2.72
N ILE A 74 9.84 4.77 -3.22
CA ILE A 74 9.22 4.38 -4.49
C ILE A 74 10.23 4.48 -5.63
N LYS A 75 10.98 5.57 -5.69
CA LYS A 75 11.98 5.77 -6.73
C LYS A 75 13.07 4.70 -6.65
N GLN A 76 13.56 4.40 -5.45
CA GLN A 76 14.59 3.39 -5.27
C GLN A 76 14.06 1.99 -5.57
N ALA A 77 12.84 1.69 -5.17
CA ALA A 77 12.22 0.39 -5.45
C ALA A 77 12.08 0.17 -6.95
N TYR A 78 11.70 1.21 -7.69
CA TYR A 78 11.63 1.12 -9.14
C TYR A 78 13.01 0.90 -9.76
N ALA A 79 14.00 1.66 -9.33
CA ALA A 79 15.37 1.54 -9.84
C ALA A 79 15.96 0.15 -9.55
N PHE A 80 15.62 -0.44 -8.42
CA PHE A 80 16.09 -1.76 -8.02
C PHE A 80 15.34 -2.90 -8.74
N GLY A 81 14.18 -2.61 -9.34
CA GLY A 81 13.36 -3.61 -10.01
C GLY A 81 12.31 -4.27 -9.13
N MET A 82 12.11 -3.75 -7.92
CA MET A 82 11.10 -4.26 -7.00
C MET A 82 9.68 -3.97 -7.46
N ILE A 83 9.48 -2.83 -8.10
CA ILE A 83 8.21 -2.43 -8.69
C ILE A 83 8.42 -2.08 -10.17
N GLN A 84 7.39 -2.26 -10.98
CA GLN A 84 7.48 -2.08 -12.43
C GLN A 84 6.89 -0.77 -12.94
N ASP A 85 5.98 -0.15 -12.18
CA ASP A 85 5.28 1.06 -12.60
C ASP A 85 5.42 2.13 -11.52
N GLN A 86 6.44 2.97 -11.66
CA GLN A 86 6.71 4.03 -10.70
C GLN A 86 5.55 5.00 -10.60
N GLN A 87 4.95 5.37 -11.73
CA GLN A 87 3.86 6.35 -11.72
C GLN A 87 2.63 5.82 -10.97
N ALA A 88 2.30 4.54 -11.14
CA ALA A 88 1.20 3.93 -10.42
C ALA A 88 1.41 4.01 -8.90
N TRP A 89 2.63 3.83 -8.43
CA TRP A 89 2.96 3.94 -7.01
C TRP A 89 2.94 5.38 -6.52
N LEU A 90 3.36 6.34 -7.35
CA LEU A 90 3.26 7.75 -7.00
C LEU A 90 1.79 8.17 -6.91
N ASP A 91 0.95 7.69 -7.82
CA ASP A 91 -0.49 7.93 -7.80
C ASP A 91 -1.14 7.31 -6.55
N LEU A 92 -0.71 6.11 -6.19
CA LEU A 92 -1.18 5.44 -4.97
C LEU A 92 -0.86 6.27 -3.73
N GLN A 93 0.37 6.76 -3.65
CA GLN A 93 0.80 7.60 -2.53
C GLN A 93 0.03 8.92 -2.49
N ASN A 94 -0.24 9.50 -3.66
CA ASN A 94 -1.04 10.72 -3.75
C ASN A 94 -2.46 10.47 -3.24
N ASP A 95 -3.07 9.35 -3.61
CA ASP A 95 -4.41 9.00 -3.12
C ASP A 95 -4.40 8.74 -1.63
N ARG A 96 -3.32 8.14 -1.10
CA ARG A 96 -3.18 7.97 0.35
C ARG A 96 -3.20 9.34 1.04
N ASN A 97 -2.54 10.34 0.47
CA ASN A 97 -2.55 11.70 1.04
C ASN A 97 -3.95 12.33 0.96
N LEU A 98 -4.75 11.97 -0.03
CA LEU A 98 -6.11 12.47 -0.17
C LEU A 98 -7.12 11.80 0.76
N THR A 99 -6.75 10.73 1.47
CA THR A 99 -7.66 10.06 2.40
C THR A 99 -8.11 10.96 3.55
N SER A 100 -7.40 12.04 3.82
CA SER A 100 -7.81 13.04 4.81
C SER A 100 -8.97 13.92 4.31
N HIS A 101 -9.36 13.82 3.04
CA HIS A 101 -10.41 14.62 2.43
C HIS A 101 -11.63 13.80 1.98
N VAL A 102 -11.81 12.60 2.52
CA VAL A 102 -12.93 11.72 2.12
C VAL A 102 -14.28 12.15 2.71
N TYR A 103 -14.31 13.20 3.53
CA TYR A 103 -15.56 13.86 3.88
C TYR A 103 -16.26 14.42 2.64
N ASP A 104 -15.50 14.66 1.56
CA ASP A 104 -16.06 15.03 0.26
C ASP A 104 -16.44 13.75 -0.49
N GLU A 105 -17.74 13.61 -0.76
CA GLU A 105 -18.32 12.41 -1.34
C GLU A 105 -17.70 12.05 -2.70
N LYS A 106 -17.42 13.05 -3.51
CA LYS A 106 -16.83 12.83 -4.83
C LYS A 106 -15.41 12.28 -4.72
N THR A 107 -14.62 12.83 -3.80
CA THR A 107 -13.26 12.36 -3.54
C THR A 107 -13.29 10.93 -3.03
N ALA A 108 -14.18 10.60 -2.11
CA ALA A 108 -14.31 9.26 -1.56
C ALA A 108 -14.63 8.24 -2.66
N LYS A 109 -15.53 8.55 -3.56
CA LYS A 109 -15.89 7.65 -4.67
C LYS A 109 -14.72 7.40 -5.61
N VAL A 110 -13.98 8.44 -5.96
CA VAL A 110 -12.85 8.34 -6.87
C VAL A 110 -11.75 7.47 -6.25
N ILE A 111 -11.42 7.73 -4.99
CA ILE A 111 -10.39 6.96 -4.29
C ILE A 111 -10.81 5.49 -4.18
N PHE A 112 -12.07 5.23 -3.82
CA PHE A 112 -12.57 3.86 -3.71
C PHE A 112 -12.42 3.09 -5.02
N GLU A 113 -12.80 3.70 -6.14
CA GLU A 113 -12.69 3.07 -7.45
C GLU A 113 -11.23 2.74 -7.80
N ARG A 114 -10.31 3.64 -7.47
CA ARG A 114 -8.88 3.40 -7.73
C ARG A 114 -8.30 2.32 -6.83
N ILE A 115 -8.76 2.22 -5.59
CA ILE A 115 -8.35 1.13 -4.69
C ILE A 115 -8.72 -0.20 -5.32
N GLU A 116 -9.96 -0.33 -5.73
CA GLU A 116 -10.49 -1.58 -6.28
C GLU A 116 -9.82 -1.95 -7.61
N ASN A 117 -9.66 -0.98 -8.50
CA ASN A 117 -9.24 -1.23 -9.88
C ASN A 117 -7.74 -1.11 -10.11
N GLN A 118 -7.01 -0.45 -9.23
CA GLN A 118 -5.58 -0.17 -9.44
C GLN A 118 -4.71 -0.51 -8.23
N HIS A 119 -5.00 0.07 -7.08
CA HIS A 119 -4.07 0.04 -5.95
C HIS A 119 -3.93 -1.33 -5.30
N LEU A 120 -5.01 -2.09 -5.20
CA LEU A 120 -4.94 -3.42 -4.61
C LEU A 120 -3.95 -4.31 -5.36
N ALA A 121 -3.95 -4.24 -6.70
CA ALA A 121 -3.02 -5.00 -7.52
C ALA A 121 -1.55 -4.61 -7.25
N ARG A 122 -1.29 -3.33 -6.94
CA ARG A 122 0.06 -2.88 -6.61
C ARG A 122 0.55 -3.52 -5.32
N PHE A 123 -0.30 -3.60 -4.31
CA PHE A 123 0.05 -4.26 -3.06
C PHE A 123 0.37 -5.73 -3.29
N ASP A 124 -0.44 -6.41 -4.08
CA ASP A 124 -0.24 -7.82 -4.40
C ASP A 124 1.10 -8.06 -5.11
N GLU A 125 1.49 -7.16 -6.00
CA GLU A 125 2.77 -7.26 -6.72
C GLU A 125 3.96 -7.22 -5.76
N VAL A 126 3.94 -6.33 -4.80
CA VAL A 126 5.02 -6.22 -3.82
C VAL A 126 5.04 -7.45 -2.91
N LEU A 127 3.88 -7.91 -2.46
CA LEU A 127 3.81 -9.12 -1.64
C LEU A 127 4.36 -10.33 -2.38
N ALA A 128 4.02 -10.48 -3.66
CA ALA A 128 4.53 -11.58 -4.48
C ALA A 128 6.03 -11.49 -4.67
N TYR A 129 6.54 -10.29 -4.93
CA TYR A 129 7.97 -10.06 -5.09
C TYR A 129 8.73 -10.47 -3.83
N MET A 130 8.28 -10.02 -2.67
CA MET A 130 8.95 -10.29 -1.40
C MET A 130 8.84 -11.74 -0.97
N LYS A 131 7.76 -12.42 -1.33
CA LYS A 131 7.58 -13.82 -1.00
C LYS A 131 8.64 -14.70 -1.67
N ASP A 132 9.06 -14.32 -2.87
CA ASP A 132 10.03 -15.08 -3.65
C ASP A 132 11.49 -14.73 -3.30
N GLU A 133 11.67 -13.72 -2.46
CA GLU A 133 12.99 -13.29 -2.00
C GLU A 133 13.24 -13.75 -0.56
#